data_bbb16e9b83e54d4512ee55842c64cd37
#
_entry.id   bbb16e9b83e54d4512ee55842c64cd37
#
_cell.length_a   1.000
_cell.length_b   1.000
_cell.length_c   1.000
_cell.angle_alpha   90.00
_cell.angle_beta   90.00
_cell.angle_gamma   90.00
#
_symmetry.space_group_name_H-M   'P 1'
#
loop_
_entity.id
_entity.type
_entity.pdbx_description
1 polymer ?
#
loop_
_entity_poly.entity_id
_entity_poly.type
_entity_poly.pdbx_seq_one_letter_code
_entity_poly.pdbx_strand_id
1 'polypeptide(L)'
;MSFLLGLAGFLLTIGIIVIVHEGGHFFTAKFFNIKVTRFSFGMGPVLWRRRKGETEYCFSALPLGGYVRMADEADADLTEEDRSRLYTRQARWKRGLVLFAGPATNFILAFFLYVMVGAIGMPDFAAVMGTPPAGTQAASENVRQGDRVLSVNGAPVLGITDMNVELFGLAGSADIPVRFSRGDETFVRHFSLAGVSLDDMSGRPPVIHLGLVPWLR
;
A
#
# COMPACT_ATOMS: atom_id res chain seq x y z
N MET A 1 -16.15 -13.42 12.23
CA MET A 1 -16.29 -13.02 10.80
C MET A 1 -15.10 -12.19 10.32
N SER A 2 -14.61 -11.24 11.10
CA SER A 2 -13.46 -10.38 10.76
C SER A 2 -12.12 -11.13 10.54
N PHE A 3 -11.82 -12.16 11.33
CA PHE A 3 -10.60 -12.96 11.18
C PHE A 3 -10.54 -13.70 9.84
N LEU A 4 -11.62 -14.37 9.43
CA LEU A 4 -11.68 -15.10 8.16
C LEU A 4 -11.57 -14.16 6.95
N LEU A 5 -12.20 -13.00 7.00
CA LEU A 5 -12.09 -11.97 5.97
C LEU A 5 -10.66 -11.41 5.89
N GLY A 6 -10.02 -11.16 7.04
CA GLY A 6 -8.63 -10.73 7.10
C GLY A 6 -7.68 -11.77 6.52
N LEU A 7 -7.86 -13.05 6.88
CA LEU A 7 -7.07 -14.15 6.34
C LEU A 7 -7.26 -14.31 4.82
N ALA A 8 -8.50 -14.23 4.35
CA ALA A 8 -8.78 -14.30 2.90
C ALA A 8 -8.15 -13.13 2.14
N GLY A 9 -8.24 -11.91 2.65
CA GLY A 9 -7.59 -10.74 2.08
C GLY A 9 -6.07 -10.86 2.04
N PHE A 10 -5.47 -11.34 3.12
CA PHE A 10 -4.03 -11.60 3.21
C PHE A 10 -3.57 -12.62 2.16
N LEU A 11 -4.25 -13.77 2.06
CA LEU A 11 -3.91 -14.81 1.08
C LEU A 11 -4.10 -14.33 -0.36
N LEU A 12 -5.15 -13.56 -0.64
CA LEU A 12 -5.39 -12.95 -1.94
C LEU A 12 -4.26 -11.98 -2.31
N THR A 13 -3.87 -11.09 -1.39
CA THR A 13 -2.82 -10.09 -1.60
C THR A 13 -1.48 -10.76 -1.88
N ILE A 14 -1.07 -11.73 -1.05
CA ILE A 14 0.16 -12.48 -1.27
C ILE A 14 0.10 -13.23 -2.60
N GLY A 15 -1.02 -13.87 -2.91
CA GLY A 15 -1.20 -14.59 -4.16
C GLY A 15 -0.99 -13.69 -5.38
N ILE A 16 -1.56 -12.49 -5.40
CA ILE A 16 -1.38 -11.52 -6.49
C ILE A 16 0.10 -11.10 -6.61
N ILE A 17 0.73 -10.73 -5.48
CA ILE A 17 2.14 -10.31 -5.46
C ILE A 17 3.05 -11.41 -6.00
N VAL A 18 2.83 -12.65 -5.58
CA VAL A 18 3.61 -13.82 -6.02
C VAL A 18 3.42 -14.08 -7.51
N ILE A 19 2.17 -14.08 -8.02
CA ILE A 19 1.90 -14.32 -9.45
C ILE A 19 2.60 -13.26 -10.30
N VAL A 20 2.55 -12.00 -9.90
CA VAL A 20 3.18 -10.89 -10.64
C VAL A 20 4.70 -11.03 -10.59
N HIS A 21 5.27 -11.37 -9.44
CA HIS A 21 6.69 -11.61 -9.26
C HIS A 21 7.21 -12.74 -10.15
N GLU A 22 6.61 -13.91 -10.04
CA GLU A 22 6.98 -15.08 -10.86
C GLU A 22 6.72 -14.83 -12.34
N GLY A 23 5.65 -14.08 -12.66
CA GLY A 23 5.35 -13.61 -14.01
C GLY A 23 6.49 -12.79 -14.59
N GLY A 24 7.10 -11.90 -13.80
CA GLY A 24 8.27 -11.12 -14.20
C GLY A 24 9.42 -12.00 -14.66
N HIS A 25 9.80 -12.98 -13.86
CA HIS A 25 10.83 -13.97 -14.22
C HIS A 25 10.45 -14.76 -15.47
N PHE A 26 9.22 -15.26 -15.52
CA PHE A 26 8.71 -16.08 -16.59
C PHE A 26 8.73 -15.34 -17.95
N PHE A 27 8.12 -14.17 -18.02
CA PHE A 27 8.02 -13.40 -19.27
C PHE A 27 9.40 -12.93 -19.75
N THR A 28 10.27 -12.53 -18.83
CA THR A 28 11.64 -12.12 -19.19
C THR A 28 12.47 -13.31 -19.68
N ALA A 29 12.35 -14.49 -19.06
CA ALA A 29 13.00 -15.70 -19.53
C ALA A 29 12.51 -16.07 -20.94
N LYS A 30 11.19 -16.04 -21.17
CA LYS A 30 10.62 -16.30 -22.52
C LYS A 30 11.05 -15.26 -23.55
N PHE A 31 11.12 -13.98 -23.18
CA PHE A 31 11.60 -12.92 -24.07
C PHE A 31 13.03 -13.18 -24.56
N PHE A 32 13.91 -13.71 -23.69
CA PHE A 32 15.27 -14.10 -24.06
C PHE A 32 15.38 -15.51 -24.66
N ASN A 33 14.27 -16.14 -25.00
CA ASN A 33 14.22 -17.51 -25.52
C ASN A 33 14.85 -18.56 -24.58
N ILE A 34 14.77 -18.31 -23.26
CA ILE A 34 15.22 -19.29 -22.26
C ILE A 34 14.13 -20.34 -22.10
N LYS A 35 14.52 -21.62 -22.09
CA LYS A 35 13.56 -22.72 -21.93
C LYS A 35 13.03 -22.78 -20.50
N VAL A 36 11.71 -22.50 -20.35
CA VAL A 36 11.00 -22.61 -19.08
C VAL A 36 10.17 -23.89 -19.12
N THR A 37 10.49 -24.82 -18.23
CA THR A 37 9.86 -26.14 -18.14
C THR A 37 8.61 -26.13 -17.26
N ARG A 38 8.59 -25.29 -16.21
CA ARG A 38 7.42 -25.20 -15.31
C ARG A 38 7.22 -23.78 -14.77
N PHE A 39 5.96 -23.37 -14.70
CA PHE A 39 5.48 -22.20 -14.00
C PHE A 39 4.46 -22.66 -12.96
N SER A 40 4.75 -22.48 -11.66
CA SER A 40 3.87 -22.88 -10.58
C SER A 40 3.40 -21.71 -9.75
N PHE A 41 2.09 -21.62 -9.58
CA PHE A 41 1.49 -20.83 -8.52
C PHE A 41 1.32 -21.71 -7.28
N GLY A 42 1.89 -21.26 -6.17
CA GLY A 42 1.94 -22.05 -4.95
C GLY A 42 3.13 -23.01 -4.89
N MET A 43 3.34 -23.57 -3.72
CA MET A 43 4.36 -24.58 -3.41
C MET A 43 3.73 -25.87 -2.87
N GLY A 44 4.54 -26.93 -2.78
CA GLY A 44 4.10 -28.24 -2.26
C GLY A 44 3.42 -29.10 -3.31
N PRO A 45 2.48 -30.00 -2.89
CA PRO A 45 1.82 -30.93 -3.80
C PRO A 45 1.05 -30.20 -4.90
N VAL A 46 1.22 -30.65 -6.14
CA VAL A 46 0.53 -30.09 -7.30
C VAL A 46 -0.92 -30.60 -7.31
N LEU A 47 -1.88 -29.67 -7.22
CA LEU A 47 -3.31 -29.95 -7.25
C LEU A 47 -3.86 -30.01 -8.67
N TRP A 48 -3.31 -29.15 -9.55
CA TRP A 48 -3.71 -29.07 -10.94
C TRP A 48 -2.51 -28.75 -11.82
N ARG A 49 -2.45 -29.34 -13.02
CA ARG A 49 -1.41 -29.07 -14.00
C ARG A 49 -1.97 -29.10 -15.42
N ARG A 50 -1.43 -28.24 -16.26
CA ARG A 50 -1.73 -28.20 -17.69
C ARG A 50 -0.46 -27.84 -18.47
N ARG A 51 -0.13 -28.62 -19.48
CA ARG A 51 0.98 -28.33 -20.38
C ARG A 51 0.51 -27.52 -21.57
N LYS A 52 1.21 -26.40 -21.87
CA LYS A 52 0.99 -25.59 -23.07
C LYS A 52 2.35 -25.33 -23.70
N GLY A 53 2.59 -25.91 -24.88
CA GLY A 53 3.90 -25.89 -25.52
C GLY A 53 4.95 -26.62 -24.67
N GLU A 54 6.07 -25.97 -24.43
CA GLU A 54 7.19 -26.52 -23.63
C GLU A 54 7.04 -26.32 -22.11
N THR A 55 6.09 -25.50 -21.69
CA THR A 55 5.91 -25.14 -20.27
C THR A 55 4.71 -25.87 -19.65
N GLU A 56 4.91 -26.45 -18.47
CA GLU A 56 3.88 -27.00 -17.61
C GLU A 56 3.44 -25.92 -16.61
N TYR A 57 2.17 -25.58 -16.63
CA TYR A 57 1.54 -24.65 -15.68
C TYR A 57 0.93 -25.43 -14.53
N CYS A 58 1.31 -25.10 -13.30
CA CYS A 58 0.87 -25.81 -12.11
C CYS A 58 0.17 -24.87 -11.12
N PHE A 59 -0.80 -25.43 -10.40
CA PHE A 59 -1.38 -24.85 -9.20
C PHE A 59 -1.13 -25.81 -8.04
N SER A 60 -0.43 -25.33 -7.00
CA SER A 60 -0.01 -26.14 -5.86
C SER A 60 -0.78 -25.79 -4.59
N ALA A 61 -0.74 -26.69 -3.60
CA ALA A 61 -1.61 -26.64 -2.42
C ALA A 61 -1.37 -25.44 -1.50
N LEU A 62 -0.13 -24.95 -1.42
CA LEU A 62 0.22 -23.85 -0.52
C LEU A 62 0.33 -22.55 -1.31
N PRO A 63 -0.59 -21.57 -1.14
CA PRO A 63 -0.59 -20.31 -1.89
C PRO A 63 0.45 -19.28 -1.40
N LEU A 64 1.46 -19.75 -0.63
CA LEU A 64 2.50 -18.93 -0.03
C LEU A 64 3.78 -18.92 -0.86
N GLY A 65 3.67 -18.63 -2.17
CA GLY A 65 4.82 -18.59 -3.06
C GLY A 65 4.48 -19.09 -4.45
N GLY A 66 5.52 -19.22 -5.26
CA GLY A 66 5.49 -19.77 -6.60
C GLY A 66 6.90 -20.09 -7.04
N TYR A 67 7.06 -20.59 -8.25
CA TYR A 67 8.37 -20.72 -8.86
C TYR A 67 8.30 -20.86 -10.37
N VAL A 68 9.37 -20.38 -11.01
CA VAL A 68 9.63 -20.57 -12.42
C VAL A 68 10.82 -21.54 -12.55
N ARG A 69 10.56 -22.75 -13.07
CA ARG A 69 11.63 -23.70 -13.34
C ARG A 69 12.11 -23.53 -14.78
N MET A 70 13.35 -23.14 -14.92
CA MET A 70 14.06 -23.13 -16.19
C MET A 70 14.72 -24.50 -16.40
N ALA A 71 14.95 -24.87 -17.66
CA ALA A 71 15.64 -26.10 -17.97
C ALA A 71 17.08 -26.08 -17.44
N ASP A 72 17.51 -27.23 -16.93
CA ASP A 72 18.86 -27.44 -16.38
C ASP A 72 19.61 -28.49 -17.21
N GLU A 73 20.94 -28.50 -17.15
CA GLU A 73 21.80 -29.48 -17.86
C GLU A 73 21.53 -30.92 -17.41
N ALA A 74 20.99 -31.11 -16.21
CA ALA A 74 20.61 -32.41 -15.66
C ALA A 74 19.27 -32.94 -16.17
N ASP A 75 18.48 -32.15 -16.91
CA ASP A 75 17.22 -32.63 -17.49
C ASP A 75 17.49 -33.63 -18.61
N ALA A 76 16.87 -34.84 -18.51
CA ALA A 76 17.20 -35.99 -19.39
C ALA A 76 16.74 -35.82 -20.85
N ASP A 77 15.70 -34.98 -21.08
CA ASP A 77 15.05 -34.84 -22.40
C ASP A 77 15.47 -33.59 -23.18
N LEU A 78 16.70 -33.11 -22.99
CA LEU A 78 17.21 -31.93 -23.69
C LEU A 78 17.69 -32.26 -25.10
N THR A 79 17.14 -31.55 -26.09
CA THR A 79 17.67 -31.50 -27.45
C THR A 79 18.90 -30.59 -27.50
N GLU A 80 19.71 -30.69 -28.61
CA GLU A 80 20.82 -29.75 -28.80
C GLU A 80 20.38 -28.31 -28.92
N GLU A 81 19.18 -28.06 -29.48
CA GLU A 81 18.57 -26.73 -29.52
C GLU A 81 18.28 -26.23 -28.11
N ASP A 82 17.70 -27.08 -27.24
CA ASP A 82 17.40 -26.76 -25.85
C ASP A 82 18.63 -26.39 -25.05
N ARG A 83 19.78 -27.05 -25.31
CA ARG A 83 21.04 -26.74 -24.63
C ARG A 83 21.51 -25.32 -24.86
N SER A 84 21.25 -24.76 -26.05
CA SER A 84 21.54 -23.34 -26.33
C SER A 84 20.65 -22.37 -25.56
N ARG A 85 19.47 -22.84 -25.14
CA ARG A 85 18.41 -22.07 -24.45
C ARG A 85 18.45 -22.21 -22.92
N LEU A 86 19.44 -22.92 -22.36
CA LEU A 86 19.61 -23.06 -20.92
C LEU A 86 19.93 -21.70 -20.27
N TYR A 87 19.34 -21.45 -19.11
CA TYR A 87 19.62 -20.23 -18.34
C TYR A 87 21.10 -20.06 -17.99
N THR A 88 21.77 -21.16 -17.62
CA THR A 88 23.19 -21.19 -17.26
C THR A 88 24.12 -20.79 -18.43
N ARG A 89 23.72 -21.07 -19.67
CA ARG A 89 24.46 -20.74 -20.89
C ARG A 89 24.18 -19.34 -21.43
N GLN A 90 23.23 -18.62 -20.85
CA GLN A 90 22.93 -17.25 -21.26
C GLN A 90 24.01 -16.26 -20.79
N ALA A 91 24.16 -15.17 -21.55
CA ALA A 91 25.02 -14.05 -21.14
C ALA A 91 24.64 -13.52 -19.75
N ARG A 92 25.64 -13.11 -18.96
CA ARG A 92 25.46 -12.68 -17.56
C ARG A 92 24.39 -11.58 -17.41
N TRP A 93 24.37 -10.61 -18.32
CA TRP A 93 23.39 -9.53 -18.29
C TRP A 93 21.95 -10.02 -18.48
N LYS A 94 21.72 -11.01 -19.38
CA LYS A 94 20.38 -11.61 -19.55
C LYS A 94 19.93 -12.31 -18.29
N ARG A 95 20.84 -13.07 -17.66
CA ARG A 95 20.57 -13.74 -16.38
C ARG A 95 20.24 -12.73 -15.27
N GLY A 96 21.00 -11.62 -15.22
CA GLY A 96 20.75 -10.53 -14.30
C GLY A 96 19.36 -9.89 -14.50
N LEU A 97 18.97 -9.63 -15.76
CA LEU A 97 17.65 -9.10 -16.07
C LEU A 97 16.52 -10.06 -15.69
N VAL A 98 16.68 -11.37 -15.93
CA VAL A 98 15.70 -12.37 -15.50
C VAL A 98 15.55 -12.35 -13.97
N LEU A 99 16.64 -12.31 -13.21
CA LEU A 99 16.59 -12.24 -11.74
C LEU A 99 15.95 -10.94 -11.24
N PHE A 100 16.26 -9.82 -11.89
CA PHE A 100 15.72 -8.51 -11.50
C PHE A 100 14.24 -8.35 -11.87
N ALA A 101 13.76 -9.07 -12.89
CA ALA A 101 12.41 -8.90 -13.44
C ALA A 101 11.30 -9.18 -12.41
N GLY A 102 11.48 -10.17 -11.52
CA GLY A 102 10.51 -10.45 -10.46
C GLY A 102 10.29 -9.24 -9.54
N PRO A 103 11.33 -8.75 -8.84
CA PRO A 103 11.21 -7.53 -8.04
C PRO A 103 10.70 -6.32 -8.84
N ALA A 104 11.20 -6.13 -10.08
CA ALA A 104 10.80 -4.99 -10.91
C ALA A 104 9.29 -4.98 -11.22
N THR A 105 8.70 -6.13 -11.53
CA THR A 105 7.25 -6.22 -11.77
C THR A 105 6.43 -5.92 -10.51
N ASN A 106 6.92 -6.26 -9.32
CA ASN A 106 6.26 -5.88 -8.07
C ASN A 106 6.33 -4.36 -7.82
N PHE A 107 7.44 -3.70 -8.16
CA PHE A 107 7.52 -2.23 -8.11
C PHE A 107 6.54 -1.58 -9.10
N ILE A 108 6.44 -2.12 -10.32
CA ILE A 108 5.47 -1.66 -11.31
C ILE A 108 4.04 -1.84 -10.79
N LEU A 109 3.71 -3.00 -10.22
CA LEU A 109 2.41 -3.24 -9.60
C LEU A 109 2.11 -2.23 -8.49
N ALA A 110 3.07 -2.00 -7.58
CA ALA A 110 2.94 -1.04 -6.50
C ALA A 110 2.68 0.38 -7.04
N PHE A 111 3.43 0.81 -8.07
CA PHE A 111 3.22 2.09 -8.71
C PHE A 111 1.79 2.24 -9.25
N PHE A 112 1.29 1.25 -10.00
CA PHE A 112 -0.08 1.30 -10.52
C PHE A 112 -1.13 1.28 -9.43
N LEU A 113 -0.94 0.53 -8.35
CA LEU A 113 -1.85 0.52 -7.21
C LEU A 113 -1.89 1.89 -6.51
N TYR A 114 -0.74 2.55 -6.32
CA TYR A 114 -0.69 3.90 -5.76
C TYR A 114 -1.38 4.93 -6.66
N VAL A 115 -1.15 4.87 -7.97
CA VAL A 115 -1.85 5.74 -8.92
C VAL A 115 -3.37 5.51 -8.86
N MET A 116 -3.79 4.25 -8.80
CA MET A 116 -5.21 3.89 -8.71
C MET A 116 -5.84 4.40 -7.41
N VAL A 117 -5.17 4.21 -6.26
CA VAL A 117 -5.63 4.74 -4.97
C VAL A 117 -5.70 6.27 -5.01
N GLY A 118 -4.69 6.93 -5.59
CA GLY A 118 -4.71 8.39 -5.76
C GLY A 118 -5.84 8.90 -6.66
N ALA A 119 -6.18 8.13 -7.72
CA ALA A 119 -7.27 8.49 -8.63
C ALA A 119 -8.68 8.25 -8.05
N ILE A 120 -8.84 7.19 -7.26
CA ILE A 120 -10.11 6.85 -6.59
C ILE A 120 -10.32 7.73 -5.35
N GLY A 121 -9.23 8.15 -4.71
CA GLY A 121 -9.22 8.80 -3.40
C GLY A 121 -9.30 7.79 -2.25
N MET A 122 -8.75 8.17 -1.12
CA MET A 122 -8.95 7.41 0.12
C MET A 122 -10.18 7.94 0.84
N PRO A 123 -11.08 7.05 1.33
CA PRO A 123 -12.16 7.52 2.17
C PRO A 123 -11.59 8.17 3.43
N ASP A 124 -11.92 9.42 3.66
CA ASP A 124 -11.58 10.14 4.88
C ASP A 124 -12.87 10.63 5.56
N PHE A 125 -12.84 10.75 6.88
CA PHE A 125 -13.95 11.32 7.61
C PHE A 125 -13.93 12.83 7.45
N ALA A 126 -15.10 13.42 7.19
CA ALA A 126 -15.21 14.87 7.15
C ALA A 126 -14.70 15.48 8.47
N ALA A 127 -13.99 16.59 8.38
CA ALA A 127 -13.44 17.29 9.55
C ALA A 127 -14.55 18.01 10.37
N VAL A 128 -15.56 17.25 10.78
CA VAL A 128 -16.65 17.70 11.63
C VAL A 128 -16.32 17.36 13.08
N MET A 129 -16.46 18.34 13.96
CA MET A 129 -16.10 18.19 15.37
C MET A 129 -17.27 17.66 16.19
N GLY A 130 -16.95 16.79 17.12
CA GLY A 130 -17.82 16.38 18.22
C GLY A 130 -17.78 17.38 19.38
N THR A 131 -18.37 17.04 20.52
CA THR A 131 -18.32 17.87 21.73
C THR A 131 -16.91 17.86 22.32
N PRO A 132 -16.21 19.00 22.40
CA PRO A 132 -14.89 19.07 22.99
C PRO A 132 -14.90 18.66 24.47
N PRO A 133 -13.89 17.93 24.96
CA PRO A 133 -13.77 17.64 26.40
C PRO A 133 -13.57 18.93 27.22
N ALA A 134 -14.14 18.98 28.39
CA ALA A 134 -13.98 20.11 29.30
C ALA A 134 -12.48 20.33 29.65
N GLY A 135 -12.06 21.59 29.72
CA GLY A 135 -10.69 21.96 30.05
C GLY A 135 -9.72 21.91 28.87
N THR A 136 -10.19 21.59 27.66
CA THR A 136 -9.34 21.63 26.44
C THR A 136 -9.41 23.01 25.76
N GLN A 137 -8.42 23.29 24.89
CA GLN A 137 -8.40 24.51 24.08
C GLN A 137 -9.67 24.63 23.22
N ALA A 138 -10.10 23.53 22.58
CA ALA A 138 -11.31 23.52 21.78
C ALA A 138 -12.57 23.93 22.59
N ALA A 139 -12.66 23.53 23.86
CA ALA A 139 -13.74 23.93 24.73
C ALA A 139 -13.65 25.44 25.09
N SER A 140 -12.46 25.97 25.40
CA SER A 140 -12.28 27.39 25.71
C SER A 140 -12.52 28.28 24.50
N GLU A 141 -12.22 27.83 23.30
CA GLU A 141 -12.47 28.49 22.02
C GLU A 141 -13.94 28.33 21.54
N ASN A 142 -14.80 27.75 22.37
CA ASN A 142 -16.25 27.57 22.10
C ASN A 142 -16.54 26.79 20.81
N VAL A 143 -15.67 25.80 20.47
CA VAL A 143 -15.96 24.81 19.45
C VAL A 143 -17.11 23.94 19.92
N ARG A 144 -18.05 23.60 19.03
CA ARG A 144 -19.26 22.82 19.33
C ARG A 144 -19.37 21.61 18.42
N GLN A 145 -20.16 20.68 18.86
CA GLN A 145 -20.55 19.55 18.01
C GLN A 145 -21.23 20.05 16.73
N GLY A 146 -20.78 19.51 15.60
CA GLY A 146 -21.25 19.88 14.27
C GLY A 146 -20.43 20.97 13.57
N ASP A 147 -19.49 21.63 14.28
CA ASP A 147 -18.56 22.56 13.63
C ASP A 147 -17.66 21.81 12.66
N ARG A 148 -17.52 22.34 11.45
CA ARG A 148 -16.67 21.77 10.42
C ARG A 148 -15.41 22.60 10.25
N VAL A 149 -14.25 21.98 10.32
CA VAL A 149 -12.98 22.63 9.99
C VAL A 149 -12.89 22.80 8.47
N LEU A 150 -12.59 24.01 8.04
CA LEU A 150 -12.42 24.38 6.62
C LEU A 150 -10.94 24.56 6.25
N SER A 151 -10.15 25.09 7.17
CA SER A 151 -8.70 25.27 6.95
C SER A 151 -7.94 25.35 8.26
N VAL A 152 -6.68 24.94 8.24
CA VAL A 152 -5.71 25.07 9.33
C VAL A 152 -4.55 25.91 8.80
N ASN A 153 -4.21 26.99 9.47
CA ASN A 153 -3.17 27.94 9.09
C ASN A 153 -3.24 28.38 7.60
N GLY A 154 -4.48 28.54 7.10
CA GLY A 154 -4.74 28.91 5.69
C GLY A 154 -4.77 27.74 4.70
N ALA A 155 -4.21 26.57 5.03
CA ALA A 155 -4.29 25.38 4.20
C ALA A 155 -5.70 24.75 4.27
N PRO A 156 -6.35 24.46 3.11
CA PRO A 156 -7.68 23.88 3.09
C PRO A 156 -7.66 22.47 3.65
N VAL A 157 -8.71 22.09 4.39
CA VAL A 157 -8.88 20.78 5.00
C VAL A 157 -10.14 20.13 4.46
N LEU A 158 -10.02 18.97 3.84
CA LEU A 158 -11.13 18.19 3.31
C LEU A 158 -11.63 17.15 4.33
N GLY A 159 -10.69 16.57 5.12
CA GLY A 159 -10.98 15.53 6.09
C GLY A 159 -10.09 15.59 7.33
N ILE A 160 -10.30 14.63 8.22
CA ILE A 160 -9.55 14.51 9.48
C ILE A 160 -8.08 14.22 9.23
N THR A 161 -7.77 13.44 8.20
CA THR A 161 -6.39 13.11 7.83
C THR A 161 -5.63 14.37 7.41
N ASP A 162 -6.21 15.19 6.53
CA ASP A 162 -5.61 16.46 6.11
C ASP A 162 -5.37 17.37 7.31
N MET A 163 -6.37 17.48 8.21
CA MET A 163 -6.26 18.29 9.41
C MET A 163 -5.09 17.84 10.30
N ASN A 164 -4.91 16.53 10.48
CA ASN A 164 -3.79 16.00 11.26
C ASN A 164 -2.45 16.28 10.58
N VAL A 165 -2.34 16.10 9.26
CA VAL A 165 -1.11 16.36 8.50
C VAL A 165 -0.68 17.82 8.64
N GLU A 166 -1.62 18.76 8.46
CA GLU A 166 -1.33 20.18 8.63
C GLU A 166 -0.90 20.52 10.05
N LEU A 167 -1.57 20.01 11.06
CA LEU A 167 -1.22 20.23 12.45
C LEU A 167 0.14 19.60 12.84
N PHE A 168 0.52 18.47 12.25
CA PHE A 168 1.86 17.89 12.45
C PHE A 168 2.95 18.85 12.00
N GLY A 169 2.77 19.52 10.86
CA GLY A 169 3.71 20.51 10.36
C GLY A 169 3.82 21.77 11.24
N LEU A 170 2.88 21.96 12.16
CA LEU A 170 2.80 23.11 13.06
C LEU A 170 3.18 22.78 14.52
N ALA A 171 3.86 21.66 14.76
CA ALA A 171 4.36 21.31 16.08
C ALA A 171 5.18 22.45 16.69
N GLY A 172 4.94 22.76 17.96
CA GLY A 172 5.61 23.86 18.68
C GLY A 172 5.09 25.28 18.36
N SER A 173 4.17 25.44 17.41
CA SER A 173 3.61 26.75 17.05
C SER A 173 2.69 27.29 18.16
N ALA A 174 2.87 28.57 18.51
CA ALA A 174 2.10 29.22 19.58
C ALA A 174 0.75 29.78 19.11
N ASP A 175 0.58 30.01 17.83
CA ASP A 175 -0.64 30.55 17.24
C ASP A 175 -0.97 29.87 15.92
N ILE A 176 -2.06 29.12 15.91
CA ILE A 176 -2.54 28.36 14.77
C ILE A 176 -3.97 28.76 14.48
N PRO A 177 -4.21 29.62 13.46
CA PRO A 177 -5.57 29.99 13.08
C PRO A 177 -6.27 28.81 12.40
N VAL A 178 -7.38 28.38 12.95
CA VAL A 178 -8.24 27.33 12.39
C VAL A 178 -9.59 27.95 12.03
N ARG A 179 -9.98 27.80 10.77
CA ARG A 179 -11.27 28.30 10.26
C ARG A 179 -12.32 27.21 10.35
N PHE A 180 -13.45 27.56 10.90
CA PHE A 180 -14.60 26.68 11.05
C PHE A 180 -15.81 27.20 10.28
N SER A 181 -16.77 26.30 10.00
CA SER A 181 -18.15 26.65 9.66
C SER A 181 -19.12 26.05 10.67
N ARG A 182 -20.16 26.80 11.00
CA ARG A 182 -21.31 26.40 11.82
C ARG A 182 -22.57 26.83 11.10
N GLY A 183 -23.27 25.91 10.45
CA GLY A 183 -24.29 26.27 9.49
C GLY A 183 -23.72 27.13 8.37
N ASP A 184 -24.30 28.32 8.17
CA ASP A 184 -23.86 29.28 7.13
C ASP A 184 -22.80 30.26 7.61
N GLU A 185 -22.48 30.26 8.91
CA GLU A 185 -21.47 31.16 9.47
C GLU A 185 -20.09 30.56 9.40
N THR A 186 -19.10 31.41 9.10
CA THR A 186 -17.68 31.04 9.17
C THR A 186 -16.97 31.91 10.19
N PHE A 187 -16.09 31.29 10.98
CA PHE A 187 -15.31 31.98 12.01
C PHE A 187 -13.93 31.38 12.16
N VAL A 188 -13.01 32.11 12.77
CA VAL A 188 -11.64 31.64 13.04
C VAL A 188 -11.47 31.51 14.55
N ARG A 189 -10.75 30.46 14.97
CA ARG A 189 -10.29 30.24 16.35
C ARG A 189 -8.80 30.01 16.34
N HIS A 190 -8.14 30.41 17.41
CA HIS A 190 -6.69 30.33 17.54
C HIS A 190 -6.31 29.23 18.53
N PHE A 191 -5.44 28.34 18.09
CA PHE A 191 -4.97 27.20 18.88
C PHE A 191 -3.47 27.29 19.07
N SER A 192 -2.95 26.59 20.08
CA SER A 192 -1.53 26.54 20.37
C SER A 192 -1.05 25.11 20.55
N LEU A 193 0.01 24.77 19.86
CA LEU A 193 0.81 23.56 20.07
C LEU A 193 2.17 23.91 20.71
N ALA A 194 2.27 25.09 21.35
CA ALA A 194 3.47 25.49 22.06
C ALA A 194 3.84 24.43 23.14
N GLY A 195 5.09 23.96 23.08
CA GLY A 195 5.57 22.91 23.98
C GLY A 195 5.16 21.48 23.59
N VAL A 196 4.43 21.29 22.50
CA VAL A 196 4.13 19.95 21.94
C VAL A 196 5.16 19.62 20.88
N SER A 197 5.95 18.59 21.08
CA SER A 197 6.95 18.12 20.14
C SER A 197 6.36 17.11 19.13
N LEU A 198 7.10 16.85 18.05
CA LEU A 198 6.73 15.78 17.10
C LEU A 198 6.68 14.39 17.77
N ASP A 199 7.53 14.15 18.78
CA ASP A 199 7.55 12.90 19.53
C ASP A 199 6.25 12.73 20.35
N ASP A 200 5.74 13.82 20.95
CA ASP A 200 4.47 13.80 21.69
C ASP A 200 3.29 13.48 20.75
N MET A 201 3.38 13.90 19.49
CA MET A 201 2.35 13.64 18.47
C MET A 201 2.43 12.24 17.88
N SER A 202 3.56 11.53 18.00
CA SER A 202 3.70 10.16 17.50
C SER A 202 2.81 9.15 18.23
N GLY A 203 2.49 9.43 19.49
CA GLY A 203 1.62 8.61 20.32
C GLY A 203 0.15 9.02 20.33
N ARG A 204 -0.15 10.28 19.95
CA ARG A 204 -1.52 10.84 19.93
C ARG A 204 -1.67 11.81 18.76
N PRO A 205 -2.72 11.68 17.93
CA PRO A 205 -2.96 12.60 16.83
C PRO A 205 -2.99 14.07 17.31
N PRO A 206 -2.42 15.01 16.53
CA PRO A 206 -2.35 16.43 16.91
C PRO A 206 -3.70 17.05 17.31
N VAL A 207 -4.77 16.67 16.66
CA VAL A 207 -6.13 17.13 16.96
C VAL A 207 -6.52 16.90 18.41
N ILE A 208 -6.06 15.80 19.03
CA ILE A 208 -6.37 15.45 20.42
C ILE A 208 -5.70 16.40 21.41
N HIS A 209 -4.46 16.87 21.09
CA HIS A 209 -3.76 17.85 21.94
C HIS A 209 -4.51 19.19 22.03
N LEU A 210 -5.25 19.53 20.97
CA LEU A 210 -6.09 20.72 20.93
C LEU A 210 -7.50 20.50 21.54
N GLY A 211 -7.86 19.24 21.80
CA GLY A 211 -9.21 18.86 22.23
C GLY A 211 -10.23 18.84 21.08
N LEU A 212 -9.77 18.85 19.84
CA LEU A 212 -10.59 18.70 18.65
C LEU A 212 -10.91 17.22 18.46
N VAL A 213 -12.10 16.81 18.86
CA VAL A 213 -12.54 15.40 18.78
C VAL A 213 -13.39 15.24 17.52
N PRO A 214 -12.99 14.37 16.57
CA PRO A 214 -13.81 14.11 15.39
C PRO A 214 -15.16 13.50 15.75
N TRP A 215 -16.21 13.93 15.06
CA TRP A 215 -17.53 13.33 15.16
C TRP A 215 -17.66 12.17 14.19
N LEU A 216 -17.39 10.97 14.69
CA LEU A 216 -17.54 9.72 13.91
C LEU A 216 -19.01 9.28 14.04
N ARG A 217 -19.76 9.30 12.93
CA ARG A 217 -21.08 8.68 12.80
C ARG A 217 -20.98 7.35 12.10
#